data_f6971d3113805caec443dd5b649e57f0
#
_entry.id   f6971d3113805caec443dd5b649e57f0
#
_cell.length_a   1.000
_cell.length_b   1.000
_cell.length_c   1.000
_cell.angle_alpha   90.00
_cell.angle_beta   90.00
_cell.angle_gamma   90.00
#
_symmetry.space_group_name_H-M   'P 1'
#
loop_
_entity.id
_entity.type
_entity.pdbx_description
1 polymer ?
#
loop_
_entity_poly.entity_id
_entity_poly.type
_entity_poly.pdbx_seq_one_letter_code
_entity_poly.pdbx_strand_id
1 'polypeptide(L)'
;MSIGAVKKLYRIRALVTFGAVVAGQLGGFVESEKNLEQSLSGDAWVYSNARVYGNARVYGDAEVSGDALVYGNARVRSYAVISERKMIFWATNVGSGNGTLTVFNGKDGLIVTRGCFTGTVDEFLAKSAEVHDDKTKNEYELLIEVAKSRILGVKDERN
;
A
#
# COMPACT_ATOMS: atom_id res chain seq x y z
N MET A 1 -27.58 16.34 14.89
CA MET A 1 -27.37 15.44 13.76
C MET A 1 -26.01 14.78 13.86
N SER A 2 -25.97 13.49 13.71
CA SER A 2 -24.71 12.80 13.72
C SER A 2 -24.25 12.62 12.29
N ILE A 3 -23.03 13.01 12.01
CA ILE A 3 -22.52 12.89 10.67
C ILE A 3 -21.37 11.90 10.59
N GLY A 4 -21.07 11.22 11.63
CA GLY A 4 -19.99 10.26 11.60
C GLY A 4 -20.53 8.85 11.57
N ALA A 5 -20.02 8.01 10.72
CA ALA A 5 -20.33 6.60 10.74
C ALA A 5 -19.22 5.90 11.50
N VAL A 6 -19.57 4.99 12.39
CA VAL A 6 -18.58 4.21 13.10
C VAL A 6 -18.15 3.08 12.16
N LYS A 7 -16.87 3.04 11.84
CA LYS A 7 -16.35 2.03 10.95
C LYS A 7 -16.13 0.76 11.76
N LYS A 8 -16.64 -0.35 11.28
CA LYS A 8 -16.51 -1.62 11.97
C LYS A 8 -15.39 -2.42 11.35
N LEU A 9 -14.42 -2.82 12.15
CA LEU A 9 -13.32 -3.65 11.72
C LEU A 9 -13.39 -5.00 12.39
N TYR A 10 -12.94 -6.02 11.68
CA TYR A 10 -12.98 -7.39 12.14
C TYR A 10 -11.57 -7.93 12.27
N ARG A 11 -11.29 -8.57 13.39
CA ARG A 11 -10.00 -9.27 13.54
C ARG A 11 -10.06 -10.52 12.68
N ILE A 12 -8.99 -10.78 11.93
CA ILE A 12 -8.94 -11.92 11.04
C ILE A 12 -8.24 -13.10 11.70
N ARG A 13 -8.55 -14.30 11.21
CA ARG A 13 -7.91 -15.53 11.67
C ARG A 13 -7.56 -16.37 10.44
N ALA A 14 -6.37 -16.92 10.43
CA ALA A 14 -5.94 -17.79 9.33
C ALA A 14 -6.68 -19.13 9.41
N LEU A 15 -7.26 -19.56 8.30
CA LEU A 15 -7.95 -20.84 8.24
C LEU A 15 -7.01 -21.95 7.80
N VAL A 16 -5.93 -21.58 7.12
CA VAL A 16 -4.93 -22.55 6.65
C VAL A 16 -3.55 -21.99 6.95
N THR A 17 -2.55 -22.84 6.93
CA THR A 17 -1.16 -22.41 7.07
C THR A 17 -0.63 -21.96 5.72
N PHE A 18 0.00 -20.80 5.66
CA PHE A 18 0.61 -20.29 4.46
C PHE A 18 1.76 -19.36 4.84
N GLY A 19 2.84 -19.35 4.05
CA GLY A 19 4.01 -18.54 4.37
C GLY A 19 4.43 -18.74 5.81
N ALA A 20 4.57 -17.66 6.55
CA ALA A 20 4.94 -17.71 7.96
C ALA A 20 3.72 -17.73 8.88
N VAL A 21 2.51 -17.82 8.33
CA VAL A 21 1.28 -17.77 9.12
C VAL A 21 0.77 -19.18 9.35
N VAL A 22 0.47 -19.51 10.60
CA VAL A 22 -0.01 -20.86 10.98
C VAL A 22 -1.52 -20.83 11.10
N ALA A 23 -2.18 -21.90 10.66
CA ALA A 23 -3.64 -22.03 10.78
C ALA A 23 -4.06 -21.74 12.22
N GLY A 24 -5.09 -20.93 12.38
CA GLY A 24 -5.61 -20.52 13.69
C GLY A 24 -4.98 -19.22 14.22
N GLN A 25 -3.89 -18.76 13.62
CA GLN A 25 -3.22 -17.54 14.05
C GLN A 25 -4.14 -16.34 13.83
N LEU A 26 -4.20 -15.46 14.83
CA LEU A 26 -4.94 -14.21 14.68
C LEU A 26 -4.09 -13.20 13.93
N GLY A 27 -4.72 -12.44 13.06
CA GLY A 27 -4.07 -11.35 12.33
C GLY A 27 -4.54 -10.01 12.83
N GLY A 28 -4.43 -8.99 11.99
CA GLY A 28 -4.90 -7.64 12.30
C GLY A 28 -6.38 -7.47 12.00
N PHE A 29 -6.74 -6.29 11.54
CA PHE A 29 -8.14 -5.92 11.35
C PHE A 29 -8.43 -5.51 9.91
N VAL A 30 -9.56 -5.93 9.39
CA VAL A 30 -10.03 -5.49 8.07
C VAL A 30 -11.50 -5.10 8.17
N GLU A 31 -11.95 -4.27 7.26
CA GLU A 31 -13.35 -3.87 7.23
C GLU A 31 -14.20 -4.88 6.45
N SER A 32 -13.65 -5.44 5.40
CA SER A 32 -14.39 -6.39 4.55
C SER A 32 -13.42 -7.36 3.88
N GLU A 33 -13.99 -8.38 3.25
CA GLU A 33 -13.18 -9.40 2.59
C GLU A 33 -12.34 -8.86 1.45
N LYS A 34 -12.77 -7.79 0.81
CA LYS A 34 -12.01 -7.24 -0.30
C LYS A 34 -10.70 -6.59 0.13
N ASN A 35 -10.53 -6.32 1.39
CA ASN A 35 -9.33 -5.65 1.88
C ASN A 35 -8.09 -6.55 1.90
N LEU A 36 -8.28 -7.85 1.88
CA LEU A 36 -7.16 -8.79 1.92
C LEU A 36 -7.40 -9.92 0.93
N GLU A 37 -6.39 -10.19 0.10
CA GLU A 37 -6.48 -11.28 -0.86
C GLU A 37 -6.59 -12.61 -0.14
N GLN A 38 -7.56 -13.42 -0.50
CA GLN A 38 -7.80 -14.69 0.14
C GLN A 38 -7.46 -15.90 -0.72
N SER A 39 -6.96 -15.67 -1.94
CA SER A 39 -6.57 -16.79 -2.79
C SER A 39 -5.22 -17.31 -2.31
N LEU A 40 -4.86 -18.50 -2.78
CA LEU A 40 -3.59 -19.10 -2.41
C LEU A 40 -2.45 -18.68 -3.34
N SER A 41 -2.67 -17.64 -4.14
CA SER A 41 -1.66 -17.19 -5.09
C SER A 41 -0.56 -16.36 -4.44
N GLY A 42 -0.73 -15.95 -3.20
CA GLY A 42 0.29 -15.19 -2.48
C GLY A 42 0.10 -15.36 -0.98
N ASP A 43 1.05 -14.84 -0.22
CA ASP A 43 1.06 -14.98 1.23
C ASP A 43 0.71 -13.67 1.95
N ALA A 44 -0.08 -12.80 1.32
CA ALA A 44 -0.47 -11.53 1.92
C ALA A 44 -1.17 -11.73 3.26
N TRP A 45 -0.79 -10.94 4.24
CA TRP A 45 -1.41 -11.03 5.57
C TRP A 45 -1.31 -9.70 6.31
N VAL A 46 -2.31 -9.47 7.15
CA VAL A 46 -2.34 -8.31 8.03
C VAL A 46 -2.08 -8.83 9.44
N TYR A 47 -1.02 -8.34 10.07
CA TYR A 47 -0.53 -8.85 11.36
C TYR A 47 -0.83 -7.88 12.48
N SER A 48 -0.76 -8.38 13.70
CA SER A 48 -0.77 -7.57 14.92
C SER A 48 -2.01 -6.68 15.02
N ASN A 49 -1.82 -5.38 15.15
CA ASN A 49 -2.93 -4.44 15.26
C ASN A 49 -3.08 -3.55 14.04
N ALA A 50 -2.45 -3.93 12.94
CA ALA A 50 -2.59 -3.18 11.69
C ALA A 50 -4.04 -3.22 11.23
N ARG A 51 -4.46 -2.16 10.53
CA ARG A 51 -5.84 -2.00 10.08
C ARG A 51 -5.86 -1.70 8.59
N VAL A 52 -6.71 -2.43 7.88
CA VAL A 52 -6.91 -2.22 6.44
C VAL A 52 -8.40 -2.05 6.21
N TYR A 53 -8.81 -0.94 5.62
CA TYR A 53 -10.23 -0.65 5.45
C TYR A 53 -10.49 0.23 4.23
N GLY A 54 -11.73 0.68 4.09
CA GLY A 54 -12.13 1.45 2.92
C GLY A 54 -12.06 0.58 1.68
N ASN A 55 -11.56 1.14 0.61
CA ASN A 55 -11.42 0.42 -0.65
C ASN A 55 -10.01 -0.11 -0.86
N ALA A 56 -9.19 -0.08 0.18
CA ALA A 56 -7.81 -0.55 0.08
C ALA A 56 -7.75 -2.04 -0.14
N ARG A 57 -6.72 -2.46 -0.85
CA ARG A 57 -6.49 -3.88 -1.13
C ARG A 57 -5.06 -4.26 -0.82
N VAL A 58 -4.91 -5.36 -0.10
CA VAL A 58 -3.61 -5.93 0.24
C VAL A 58 -3.56 -7.33 -0.36
N TYR A 59 -2.59 -7.58 -1.24
CA TYR A 59 -2.49 -8.87 -1.92
C TYR A 59 -1.04 -9.17 -2.31
N GLY A 60 -0.83 -10.23 -3.11
CA GLY A 60 0.52 -10.69 -3.43
C GLY A 60 1.19 -11.27 -2.20
N ASP A 61 2.40 -10.84 -1.93
CA ASP A 61 3.15 -11.30 -0.75
C ASP A 61 3.30 -10.19 0.28
N ALA A 62 2.37 -9.25 0.32
CA ALA A 62 2.44 -8.08 1.16
C ALA A 62 2.27 -8.40 2.65
N GLU A 63 3.06 -7.73 3.48
CA GLU A 63 2.96 -7.83 4.93
C GLU A 63 2.62 -6.45 5.48
N VAL A 64 1.50 -6.37 6.19
CA VAL A 64 1.07 -5.13 6.85
C VAL A 64 0.96 -5.46 8.33
N SER A 65 1.72 -4.77 9.17
CA SER A 65 1.84 -5.14 10.59
C SER A 65 1.97 -3.91 11.48
N GLY A 66 2.25 -4.16 12.75
CA GLY A 66 2.47 -3.09 13.71
C GLY A 66 1.23 -2.24 13.88
N ASP A 67 1.41 -0.93 13.81
CA ASP A 67 0.28 -0.01 13.90
C ASP A 67 -0.02 0.64 12.54
N ALA A 68 0.34 -0.01 11.45
CA ALA A 68 0.11 0.51 10.11
C ALA A 68 -1.38 0.66 9.82
N LEU A 69 -1.71 1.68 9.03
CA LEU A 69 -3.07 1.92 8.57
C LEU A 69 -3.04 1.99 7.04
N VAL A 70 -3.88 1.19 6.40
CA VAL A 70 -3.99 1.18 4.94
C VAL A 70 -5.46 1.34 4.60
N TYR A 71 -5.82 2.42 3.93
CA TYR A 71 -7.22 2.71 3.66
C TYR A 71 -7.38 3.55 2.39
N GLY A 72 -8.51 4.17 2.20
CA GLY A 72 -8.79 4.91 0.98
C GLY A 72 -8.76 3.96 -0.21
N ASN A 73 -8.11 4.36 -1.26
CA ASN A 73 -7.99 3.55 -2.47
C ASN A 73 -6.60 2.94 -2.65
N ALA A 74 -5.85 2.81 -1.55
CA ALA A 74 -4.48 2.31 -1.62
C ALA A 74 -4.43 0.87 -2.17
N ARG A 75 -3.41 0.58 -2.95
CA ARG A 75 -3.18 -0.75 -3.51
C ARG A 75 -1.81 -1.23 -3.10
N VAL A 76 -1.79 -2.24 -2.25
CA VAL A 76 -0.55 -2.77 -1.68
C VAL A 76 -0.39 -4.20 -2.15
N ARG A 77 0.69 -4.48 -2.85
CA ARG A 77 0.95 -5.80 -3.40
C ARG A 77 2.45 -6.05 -3.50
N SER A 78 2.83 -7.13 -4.16
CA SER A 78 4.23 -7.51 -4.32
C SER A 78 4.85 -7.78 -2.94
N TYR A 79 6.09 -7.43 -2.73
CA TYR A 79 6.79 -7.73 -1.49
C TYR A 79 6.75 -6.56 -0.52
N ALA A 80 5.57 -5.98 -0.32
CA ALA A 80 5.38 -4.87 0.61
C ALA A 80 5.73 -5.30 2.04
N VAL A 81 6.36 -4.39 2.78
CA VAL A 81 6.62 -4.58 4.21
C VAL A 81 6.27 -3.24 4.87
N ILE A 82 5.07 -3.15 5.41
CA ILE A 82 4.56 -1.92 6.00
C ILE A 82 4.26 -2.20 7.47
N SER A 83 5.12 -1.68 8.36
CA SER A 83 4.96 -1.91 9.80
C SER A 83 4.70 -0.64 10.60
N GLU A 84 4.68 0.52 9.94
CA GLU A 84 4.41 1.80 10.57
C GLU A 84 3.56 2.64 9.66
N ARG A 85 2.84 3.60 10.23
CA ARG A 85 1.97 4.48 9.45
C ARG A 85 2.71 5.26 8.37
N LYS A 86 3.95 5.64 8.64
CA LYS A 86 4.71 6.45 7.69
C LYS A 86 5.28 5.65 6.52
N MET A 87 5.15 4.34 6.54
CA MET A 87 5.75 3.49 5.50
C MET A 87 4.91 3.37 4.24
N ILE A 88 3.84 4.12 4.15
CA ILE A 88 2.98 4.11 2.97
C ILE A 88 2.44 5.51 2.69
N PHE A 89 2.33 5.83 1.42
CA PHE A 89 1.77 7.09 0.94
C PHE A 89 0.90 6.79 -0.27
N TRP A 90 -0.26 7.41 -0.37
CA TRP A 90 -1.06 7.30 -1.58
C TRP A 90 -1.73 8.62 -1.90
N ALA A 91 -2.00 8.83 -3.21
CA ALA A 91 -2.70 10.00 -3.69
C ALA A 91 -3.73 9.54 -4.71
N THR A 92 -4.95 9.98 -4.54
CA THR A 92 -6.07 9.62 -5.41
C THR A 92 -6.40 10.77 -6.34
N ASN A 93 -6.93 10.45 -7.51
CA ASN A 93 -7.33 11.44 -8.50
C ASN A 93 -6.09 12.17 -9.06
N VAL A 94 -5.08 11.41 -9.40
CA VAL A 94 -3.82 11.93 -9.94
C VAL A 94 -3.52 11.33 -11.30
N GLY A 95 -2.68 12.00 -12.05
CA GLY A 95 -2.25 11.55 -13.36
C GLY A 95 -3.32 11.75 -14.42
N SER A 96 -3.06 11.25 -15.62
CA SER A 96 -3.97 11.43 -16.73
C SER A 96 -5.26 10.64 -16.56
N GLY A 97 -5.22 9.53 -15.84
CA GLY A 97 -6.39 8.68 -15.63
C GLY A 97 -7.13 8.95 -14.34
N ASN A 98 -6.71 9.95 -13.58
CA ASN A 98 -7.34 10.31 -12.30
C ASN A 98 -7.45 9.10 -11.35
N GLY A 99 -6.43 8.27 -11.35
CA GLY A 99 -6.40 7.07 -10.51
C GLY A 99 -5.67 7.29 -9.21
N THR A 100 -5.22 6.20 -8.61
CA THR A 100 -4.50 6.25 -7.34
C THR A 100 -3.06 5.78 -7.51
N LEU A 101 -2.13 6.61 -7.05
CA LEU A 101 -0.73 6.24 -6.95
C LEU A 101 -0.48 5.81 -5.52
N THR A 102 0.11 4.65 -5.32
CA THR A 102 0.48 4.18 -3.98
C THR A 102 1.98 3.90 -3.96
N VAL A 103 2.66 4.41 -2.93
CA VAL A 103 4.09 4.17 -2.74
C VAL A 103 4.27 3.62 -1.33
N PHE A 104 5.02 2.55 -1.18
CA PHE A 104 5.16 1.92 0.13
C PHE A 104 6.51 1.23 0.27
N ASN A 105 6.87 0.96 1.51
CA ASN A 105 8.10 0.25 1.80
C ASN A 105 7.96 -1.20 1.38
N GLY A 106 8.99 -1.74 0.75
CA GLY A 106 9.03 -3.13 0.35
C GLY A 106 10.28 -3.80 0.88
N LYS A 107 10.37 -5.09 0.64
CA LYS A 107 11.47 -5.89 1.11
C LYS A 107 12.83 -5.37 0.61
N ASP A 108 12.86 -4.90 -0.61
CA ASP A 108 14.10 -4.45 -1.23
C ASP A 108 14.08 -2.97 -1.62
N GLY A 109 13.26 -2.18 -0.99
CA GLY A 109 13.16 -0.75 -1.29
C GLY A 109 11.73 -0.34 -1.54
N LEU A 110 11.53 0.91 -1.96
CA LEU A 110 10.19 1.43 -2.20
C LEU A 110 9.56 0.80 -3.44
N ILE A 111 8.29 0.50 -3.32
CA ILE A 111 7.48 -0.08 -4.39
C ILE A 111 6.40 0.93 -4.75
N VAL A 112 6.09 1.02 -6.04
CA VAL A 112 5.05 1.90 -6.57
C VAL A 112 4.00 1.06 -7.26
N THR A 113 2.73 1.35 -6.99
CA THR A 113 1.63 0.78 -7.76
C THR A 113 0.80 1.90 -8.36
N ARG A 114 0.37 1.72 -9.60
CA ARG A 114 -0.51 2.66 -10.27
C ARG A 114 -1.22 1.89 -11.38
N GLY A 115 -2.52 1.69 -11.24
CA GLY A 115 -3.25 0.84 -12.17
C GLY A 115 -2.62 -0.54 -12.20
N CYS A 116 -2.26 -1.00 -13.37
CA CYS A 116 -1.63 -2.31 -13.53
C CYS A 116 -0.13 -2.30 -13.26
N PHE A 117 0.45 -1.14 -13.08
CA PHE A 117 1.89 -1.05 -12.86
C PHE A 117 2.27 -1.43 -11.44
N THR A 118 3.31 -2.21 -11.29
CA THR A 118 3.98 -2.48 -10.01
C THR A 118 5.48 -2.52 -10.28
N GLY A 119 6.26 -1.78 -9.51
CA GLY A 119 7.70 -1.80 -9.68
C GLY A 119 8.38 -0.85 -8.71
N THR A 120 9.67 -0.64 -8.92
CA THR A 120 10.45 0.29 -8.12
C THR A 120 10.13 1.73 -8.52
N VAL A 121 10.57 2.68 -7.71
CA VAL A 121 10.44 4.10 -8.03
C VAL A 121 11.12 4.40 -9.38
N ASP A 122 12.32 3.89 -9.58
CA ASP A 122 13.04 4.16 -10.82
C ASP A 122 12.33 3.57 -12.03
N GLU A 123 11.78 2.37 -11.89
CA GLU A 123 11.02 1.73 -12.96
C GLU A 123 9.76 2.54 -13.28
N PHE A 124 9.09 3.04 -12.25
CA PHE A 124 7.89 3.84 -12.44
C PHE A 124 8.21 5.13 -13.18
N LEU A 125 9.23 5.84 -12.74
CA LEU A 125 9.61 7.12 -13.36
C LEU A 125 10.09 6.92 -14.80
N ALA A 126 10.81 5.84 -15.06
CA ALA A 126 11.24 5.51 -16.42
C ALA A 126 10.04 5.24 -17.33
N LYS A 127 9.07 4.48 -16.82
CA LYS A 127 7.86 4.18 -17.58
C LYS A 127 7.05 5.46 -17.83
N SER A 128 6.94 6.30 -16.82
CA SER A 128 6.23 7.56 -16.93
C SER A 128 6.89 8.47 -17.98
N ALA A 129 8.20 8.54 -18.00
CA ALA A 129 8.93 9.34 -18.98
C ALA A 129 8.68 8.87 -20.40
N GLU A 130 8.40 7.57 -20.56
CA GLU A 130 8.17 6.99 -21.86
C GLU A 130 6.76 7.21 -22.37
N VAL A 131 5.76 7.12 -21.49
CA VAL A 131 4.36 7.08 -21.92
C VAL A 131 3.53 8.31 -21.58
N HIS A 132 4.01 9.21 -20.76
CA HIS A 132 3.24 10.38 -20.33
C HIS A 132 3.79 11.67 -20.93
N ASP A 133 2.92 12.68 -21.03
CA ASP A 133 3.35 14.00 -21.43
C ASP A 133 4.10 14.66 -20.27
N ASP A 134 4.71 15.81 -20.54
CA ASP A 134 5.53 16.48 -19.55
C ASP A 134 4.77 16.88 -18.30
N LYS A 135 3.51 17.27 -18.46
CA LYS A 135 2.69 17.68 -17.32
C LYS A 135 2.41 16.52 -16.39
N THR A 136 2.00 15.38 -16.93
CA THR A 136 1.70 14.19 -16.14
C THR A 136 2.98 13.63 -15.52
N LYS A 137 4.06 13.61 -16.30
CA LYS A 137 5.34 13.15 -15.79
C LYS A 137 5.80 14.00 -14.60
N ASN A 138 5.69 15.31 -14.72
CA ASN A 138 6.08 16.20 -13.63
C ASN A 138 5.23 15.99 -12.38
N GLU A 139 3.93 15.77 -12.56
CA GLU A 139 3.05 15.52 -11.43
C GLU A 139 3.50 14.28 -10.66
N TYR A 140 3.79 13.20 -11.38
CA TYR A 140 4.25 11.97 -10.74
C TYR A 140 5.61 12.16 -10.06
N GLU A 141 6.52 12.91 -10.67
CA GLU A 141 7.81 13.18 -10.04
C GLU A 141 7.64 13.90 -8.71
N LEU A 142 6.74 14.87 -8.65
CA LEU A 142 6.47 15.60 -7.42
C LEU A 142 5.86 14.70 -6.35
N LEU A 143 4.91 13.84 -6.76
CA LEU A 143 4.28 12.92 -5.82
C LEU A 143 5.28 11.91 -5.26
N ILE A 144 6.19 11.42 -6.10
CA ILE A 144 7.23 10.51 -5.65
C ILE A 144 8.15 11.21 -4.64
N GLU A 145 8.46 12.49 -4.85
CA GLU A 145 9.28 13.22 -3.89
C GLU A 145 8.59 13.34 -2.54
N VAL A 146 7.29 13.62 -2.54
CA VAL A 146 6.51 13.67 -1.30
C VAL A 146 6.52 12.31 -0.63
N ALA A 147 6.31 11.24 -1.40
CA ALA A 147 6.29 9.88 -0.86
C ALA A 147 7.62 9.52 -0.22
N LYS A 148 8.73 9.83 -0.88
CA LYS A 148 10.06 9.57 -0.33
C LYS A 148 10.28 10.31 0.97
N SER A 149 9.89 11.57 0.99
CA SER A 149 10.03 12.38 2.19
C SER A 149 9.25 11.76 3.35
N ARG A 150 8.04 11.31 3.08
CA ARG A 150 7.19 10.73 4.12
C ARG A 150 7.73 9.39 4.60
N ILE A 151 8.06 8.50 3.67
CA ILE A 151 8.39 7.11 4.01
C ILE A 151 9.81 7.01 4.55
N LEU A 152 10.75 7.65 3.89
CA LEU A 152 12.16 7.55 4.25
C LEU A 152 12.56 8.56 5.31
N GLY A 153 11.79 9.63 5.46
CA GLY A 153 12.12 10.69 6.37
C GLY A 153 13.38 11.42 5.96
N VAL A 154 13.69 11.34 4.66
CA VAL A 154 14.94 11.83 4.23
C VAL A 154 14.92 13.27 4.00
N LYS A 155 15.89 13.93 4.50
CA LYS A 155 16.10 15.20 4.16
C LYS A 155 17.17 15.05 3.25
N ASP A 156 17.20 15.83 2.28
CA ASP A 156 18.25 15.82 1.38
C ASP A 156 19.43 16.32 2.08
N GLU A 157 20.30 15.42 2.33
CA GLU A 157 21.36 15.80 3.10
C GLU A 157 22.41 16.33 2.37
N ARG A 158 22.25 16.30 1.23
CA ARG A 158 23.18 16.76 0.52
C ARG A 158 23.22 18.00 0.75
N ASN A 159 22.93 18.09 1.37
CA ASN A 159 22.99 19.02 1.62
C ASN A 159 23.74 19.01 2.47
#